data_dd8e262c7f0f769717d0ca821285d53f
#
_entry.id   dd8e262c7f0f769717d0ca821285d53f
#
_cell.length_a   1.000
_cell.length_b   1.000
_cell.length_c   1.000
_cell.angle_alpha   90.00
_cell.angle_beta   90.00
_cell.angle_gamma   90.00
#
_symmetry.space_group_name_H-M   'P 1'
#
loop_
_entity.id
_entity.type
_entity.pdbx_description
1 polymer ?
#
loop_
_entity_poly.entity_id
_entity_poly.type
_entity_poly.pdbx_seq_one_letter_code
_entity_poly.pdbx_strand_id
1 'polypeptide(L)'
;AESGFTISGTIAGIEEGKISLELLLANGKKELIRSKVVNGFFEFSGKVERTCMAILSLPSNMGEISFFMDNENIEITGKAENLEKIAIKGSSSNDEFFFFFYRCNREKNPMQCLMNYVLDNKSSVYSPFIVTSYLAPYLKTSVFREIYSTLEGEAKNMYQYDLLGKHILELDKEEQVGEKIRNFTLENTKSAHNTSVFGGIL
;
A
#
# COMPACT_ATOMS: atom_id res chain seq x y z
N ALA A 1 -16.85 -13.88 -22.43
CA ALA A 1 -16.76 -13.97 -20.98
C ALA A 1 -15.62 -13.09 -20.52
N GLU A 2 -15.89 -12.08 -19.70
CA GLU A 2 -14.83 -11.29 -19.08
C GLU A 2 -13.99 -12.21 -18.19
N SER A 3 -12.71 -12.31 -18.51
CA SER A 3 -11.75 -13.12 -17.75
C SER A 3 -11.55 -12.52 -16.35
N GLY A 4 -11.63 -13.34 -15.30
CA GLY A 4 -11.20 -12.98 -13.97
C GLY A 4 -9.68 -13.18 -13.80
N PHE A 5 -9.22 -13.14 -12.57
CA PHE A 5 -7.84 -13.50 -12.23
C PHE A 5 -7.73 -14.96 -11.78
N THR A 6 -6.56 -15.53 -11.98
CA THR A 6 -6.10 -16.72 -11.27
C THR A 6 -4.74 -16.43 -10.65
N ILE A 7 -4.54 -16.89 -9.42
CA ILE A 7 -3.23 -16.89 -8.77
C ILE A 7 -2.91 -18.32 -8.44
N SER A 8 -1.78 -18.81 -8.91
CA SER A 8 -1.22 -20.10 -8.52
C SER A 8 0.17 -19.93 -7.97
N GLY A 9 0.59 -20.80 -7.07
CA GLY A 9 1.93 -20.65 -6.54
C GLY A 9 2.43 -21.82 -5.76
N THR A 10 3.75 -21.80 -5.59
CA THR A 10 4.53 -22.69 -4.74
C THR A 10 5.58 -21.88 -4.01
N ILE A 11 5.61 -22.01 -2.69
CA ILE A 11 6.61 -21.33 -1.86
C ILE A 11 7.34 -22.40 -1.07
N ALA A 12 8.62 -22.60 -1.37
CA ALA A 12 9.43 -23.59 -0.69
C ALA A 12 9.47 -23.33 0.81
N GLY A 13 9.28 -24.38 1.60
CA GLY A 13 9.13 -24.30 3.05
C GLY A 13 7.68 -24.24 3.54
N ILE A 14 6.69 -24.23 2.64
CA ILE A 14 5.28 -24.26 2.98
C ILE A 14 4.64 -25.44 2.21
N GLU A 15 4.35 -26.54 2.90
CA GLU A 15 3.78 -27.74 2.30
C GLU A 15 2.26 -27.80 2.50
N GLU A 16 1.78 -27.30 3.64
CA GLU A 16 0.37 -27.34 4.04
C GLU A 16 -0.02 -26.08 4.83
N GLY A 17 -1.30 -25.84 4.95
CA GLY A 17 -1.84 -24.82 5.84
C GLY A 17 -2.89 -23.94 5.18
N LYS A 18 -3.47 -23.05 5.98
CA LYS A 18 -4.42 -22.05 5.52
C LYS A 18 -3.68 -20.86 4.95
N ILE A 19 -4.09 -20.40 3.78
CA ILE A 19 -3.58 -19.23 3.08
C ILE A 19 -4.74 -18.31 2.74
N SER A 20 -4.53 -17.01 2.77
CA SER A 20 -5.57 -16.03 2.45
C SER A 20 -5.06 -14.94 1.53
N LEU A 21 -5.95 -14.43 0.70
CA LEU A 21 -5.76 -13.30 -0.18
C LEU A 21 -6.74 -12.21 0.21
N GLU A 22 -6.24 -11.06 0.66
CA GLU A 22 -7.04 -9.88 0.94
C GLU A 22 -6.92 -8.89 -0.21
N LEU A 23 -8.04 -8.55 -0.82
CA LEU A 23 -8.12 -7.49 -1.83
C LEU A 23 -8.42 -6.16 -1.15
N LEU A 24 -7.59 -5.17 -1.39
CA LEU A 24 -7.74 -3.80 -0.89
C LEU A 24 -8.43 -2.96 -1.95
N LEU A 25 -9.71 -2.70 -1.76
CA LEU A 25 -10.59 -2.12 -2.76
C LEU A 25 -10.85 -0.63 -2.50
N ALA A 26 -11.47 0.04 -3.47
CA ALA A 26 -11.90 1.42 -3.35
C ALA A 26 -12.82 1.65 -2.15
N ASN A 27 -12.85 2.89 -1.65
CA ASN A 27 -13.67 3.32 -0.51
C ASN A 27 -13.34 2.58 0.81
N GLY A 28 -12.09 2.16 0.97
CA GLY A 28 -11.62 1.46 2.16
C GLY A 28 -12.20 0.06 2.35
N LYS A 29 -12.81 -0.51 1.30
CA LYS A 29 -13.36 -1.88 1.34
C LYS A 29 -12.26 -2.92 1.24
N LYS A 30 -12.52 -4.08 1.87
CA LYS A 30 -11.65 -5.24 1.80
C LYS A 30 -12.47 -6.48 1.47
N GLU A 31 -11.89 -7.37 0.69
CA GLU A 31 -12.45 -8.68 0.40
C GLU A 31 -11.43 -9.75 0.75
N LEU A 32 -11.82 -10.75 1.53
CA LEU A 32 -10.95 -11.84 1.95
C LEU A 32 -11.35 -13.13 1.27
N ILE A 33 -10.41 -13.72 0.52
CA ILE A 33 -10.54 -15.01 -0.12
C ILE A 33 -9.62 -16.00 0.59
N ARG A 34 -10.17 -17.13 1.02
CA ARG A 34 -9.44 -18.19 1.73
C ARG A 34 -9.18 -19.39 0.84
N SER A 35 -8.02 -20.00 1.00
CA SER A 35 -7.62 -21.21 0.33
C SER A 35 -6.74 -22.07 1.26
N LYS A 36 -6.19 -23.15 0.73
CA LYS A 36 -5.27 -24.04 1.44
C LYS A 36 -4.05 -24.30 0.56
N VAL A 37 -2.92 -24.45 1.23
CA VAL A 37 -1.74 -25.05 0.60
C VAL A 37 -1.87 -26.56 0.74
N VAL A 38 -1.72 -27.28 -0.36
CA VAL A 38 -1.75 -28.75 -0.41
C VAL A 38 -0.54 -29.22 -1.23
N ASN A 39 0.32 -30.02 -0.64
CA ASN A 39 1.58 -30.47 -1.27
C ASN A 39 2.40 -29.30 -1.84
N GLY A 40 2.49 -28.22 -1.09
CA GLY A 40 3.25 -27.02 -1.48
C GLY A 40 2.56 -26.10 -2.51
N PHE A 41 1.41 -26.50 -3.04
CA PHE A 41 0.68 -25.74 -4.07
C PHE A 41 -0.55 -25.02 -3.50
N PHE A 42 -0.78 -23.81 -3.96
CA PHE A 42 -2.01 -23.06 -3.67
C PHE A 42 -2.56 -22.38 -4.91
N GLU A 43 -3.86 -22.09 -4.87
CA GLU A 43 -4.56 -21.40 -5.95
C GLU A 43 -5.67 -20.53 -5.40
N PHE A 44 -5.86 -19.38 -6.06
CA PHE A 44 -7.01 -18.49 -5.90
C PHE A 44 -7.57 -18.13 -7.27
N SER A 45 -8.87 -17.86 -7.32
CA SER A 45 -9.52 -17.31 -8.49
C SER A 45 -10.60 -16.32 -8.09
N GLY A 46 -10.86 -15.37 -8.94
CA GLY A 46 -11.86 -14.33 -8.70
C GLY A 46 -11.88 -13.30 -9.82
N LYS A 47 -12.45 -12.16 -9.50
CA LYS A 47 -12.52 -11.03 -10.44
C LYS A 47 -12.41 -9.72 -9.68
N VAL A 48 -11.67 -8.77 -10.23
CA VAL A 48 -11.64 -7.38 -9.76
C VAL A 48 -12.24 -6.45 -10.81
N GLU A 49 -12.89 -5.39 -10.38
CA GLU A 49 -13.45 -4.39 -11.30
C GLU A 49 -12.37 -3.50 -11.92
N ARG A 50 -11.27 -3.32 -11.19
CA ARG A 50 -10.14 -2.46 -11.57
C ARG A 50 -8.89 -2.90 -10.84
N THR A 51 -7.74 -2.38 -11.27
CA THR A 51 -6.47 -2.59 -10.55
C THR A 51 -6.62 -2.25 -9.07
N CYS A 52 -6.15 -3.13 -8.21
CA CYS A 52 -6.13 -2.93 -6.75
C CYS A 52 -4.85 -3.51 -6.17
N MET A 53 -4.64 -3.29 -4.87
CA MET A 53 -3.60 -4.00 -4.11
C MET A 53 -4.16 -5.28 -3.52
N ALA A 54 -3.34 -6.31 -3.43
CA ALA A 54 -3.64 -7.56 -2.75
C ALA A 54 -2.57 -7.90 -1.72
N ILE A 55 -2.98 -8.55 -0.64
CA ILE A 55 -2.10 -9.08 0.40
C ILE A 55 -2.31 -10.58 0.49
N LEU A 56 -1.27 -11.34 0.18
CA LEU A 56 -1.22 -12.79 0.37
C LEU A 56 -0.63 -13.07 1.75
N SER A 57 -1.44 -13.63 2.66
CA SER A 57 -0.99 -14.02 4.00
C SER A 57 -0.68 -15.51 4.04
N LEU A 58 0.58 -15.81 4.34
CA LEU A 58 1.11 -17.18 4.38
C LEU A 58 0.66 -17.94 5.64
N PRO A 59 0.61 -19.29 5.59
CA PRO A 59 0.25 -20.10 6.75
C PRO A 59 1.13 -19.82 7.97
N SER A 60 0.56 -20.02 9.15
CA SER A 60 1.27 -19.97 10.43
C SER A 60 2.01 -18.65 10.70
N ASN A 61 1.49 -17.54 10.20
CA ASN A 61 2.12 -16.21 10.31
C ASN A 61 3.55 -16.14 9.75
N MET A 62 3.84 -16.91 8.72
CA MET A 62 5.16 -16.92 8.06
C MET A 62 5.45 -15.61 7.30
N GLY A 63 4.47 -14.74 7.17
CA GLY A 63 4.62 -13.43 6.55
C GLY A 63 3.54 -13.13 5.52
N GLU A 64 3.68 -11.96 4.91
CA GLU A 64 2.75 -11.43 3.92
C GLU A 64 3.49 -10.94 2.67
N ILE A 65 2.83 -11.05 1.53
CA ILE A 65 3.31 -10.59 0.24
C ILE A 65 2.26 -9.62 -0.31
N SER A 66 2.65 -8.37 -0.56
CA SER A 66 1.79 -7.35 -1.16
C SER A 66 2.14 -7.16 -2.63
N PHE A 67 1.14 -7.07 -3.48
CA PHE A 67 1.31 -6.89 -4.92
C PHE A 67 0.10 -6.20 -5.56
N PHE A 68 0.28 -5.66 -6.77
CA PHE A 68 -0.81 -5.14 -7.57
C PHE A 68 -1.56 -6.27 -8.27
N MET A 69 -2.88 -6.14 -8.35
CA MET A 69 -3.79 -7.15 -8.84
C MET A 69 -4.65 -6.63 -9.97
N ASP A 70 -4.64 -7.37 -11.06
CA ASP A 70 -5.53 -7.22 -12.22
C ASP A 70 -6.17 -8.57 -12.55
N ASN A 71 -7.08 -8.60 -13.53
CA ASN A 71 -7.67 -9.85 -14.01
C ASN A 71 -6.72 -10.58 -14.98
N GLU A 72 -5.65 -11.12 -14.42
CA GLU A 72 -4.57 -11.81 -15.13
C GLU A 72 -4.28 -13.18 -14.49
N ASN A 73 -3.49 -14.00 -15.15
CA ASN A 73 -3.00 -15.27 -14.62
C ASN A 73 -1.65 -15.04 -13.97
N ILE A 74 -1.61 -15.05 -12.66
CA ILE A 74 -0.44 -14.69 -11.83
C ILE A 74 0.16 -15.98 -11.23
N GLU A 75 1.47 -16.12 -11.35
CA GLU A 75 2.25 -17.17 -10.71
C GLU A 75 3.15 -16.57 -9.63
N ILE A 76 3.06 -17.10 -8.40
CA ILE A 76 3.87 -16.68 -7.25
C ILE A 76 4.77 -17.83 -6.82
N THR A 77 6.08 -17.61 -6.87
CA THR A 77 7.09 -18.62 -6.51
C THR A 77 8.21 -18.01 -5.67
N GLY A 78 8.83 -18.84 -4.85
CA GLY A 78 9.97 -18.43 -4.04
C GLY A 78 10.18 -19.32 -2.82
N LYS A 79 10.74 -18.73 -1.76
CA LYS A 79 11.05 -19.41 -0.51
C LYS A 79 10.50 -18.64 0.68
N ALA A 80 9.88 -19.33 1.64
CA ALA A 80 9.34 -18.72 2.85
C ALA A 80 10.41 -18.03 3.71
N GLU A 81 11.65 -18.49 3.67
CA GLU A 81 12.82 -17.91 4.37
C GLU A 81 13.27 -16.56 3.80
N ASN A 82 12.84 -16.20 2.57
CA ASN A 82 13.25 -14.97 1.91
C ASN A 82 12.12 -14.40 1.06
N LEU A 83 11.14 -13.78 1.71
CA LEU A 83 9.97 -13.21 1.05
C LEU A 83 10.30 -11.99 0.16
N GLU A 84 11.41 -11.33 0.39
CA GLU A 84 11.88 -10.22 -0.45
C GLU A 84 12.27 -10.67 -1.86
N LYS A 85 12.56 -11.96 -2.05
CA LYS A 85 12.90 -12.56 -3.33
C LYS A 85 11.78 -13.40 -3.95
N ILE A 86 10.55 -13.19 -3.51
CA ILE A 86 9.40 -13.83 -4.15
C ILE A 86 9.25 -13.31 -5.57
N ALA A 87 9.08 -14.22 -6.52
CA ALA A 87 8.80 -13.91 -7.90
C ALA A 87 7.29 -13.87 -8.14
N ILE A 88 6.81 -12.81 -8.75
CA ILE A 88 5.42 -12.62 -9.18
C ILE A 88 5.47 -12.47 -10.69
N LYS A 89 4.94 -13.45 -11.41
CA LYS A 89 4.94 -13.48 -12.89
C LYS A 89 3.53 -13.39 -13.42
N GLY A 90 3.38 -12.84 -14.64
CA GLY A 90 2.10 -12.73 -15.30
C GLY A 90 1.26 -11.55 -14.87
N SER A 91 1.81 -10.62 -14.08
CA SER A 91 1.16 -9.38 -13.67
C SER A 91 1.82 -8.18 -14.33
N SER A 92 1.12 -7.57 -15.28
CA SER A 92 1.60 -6.38 -15.99
C SER A 92 1.80 -5.20 -15.06
N SER A 93 0.89 -4.97 -14.12
CA SER A 93 0.99 -3.87 -13.14
C SER A 93 2.18 -4.02 -12.20
N ASN A 94 2.47 -5.24 -11.73
CA ASN A 94 3.66 -5.47 -10.90
C ASN A 94 4.95 -5.31 -11.70
N ASP A 95 5.01 -5.81 -12.93
CA ASP A 95 6.19 -5.67 -13.79
C ASP A 95 6.49 -4.19 -14.07
N GLU A 96 5.48 -3.39 -14.39
CA GLU A 96 5.60 -1.96 -14.60
C GLU A 96 6.08 -1.24 -13.35
N PHE A 97 5.46 -1.52 -12.19
CA PHE A 97 5.84 -0.90 -10.93
C PHE A 97 7.25 -1.27 -10.51
N PHE A 98 7.64 -2.53 -10.57
CA PHE A 98 8.98 -2.98 -10.18
C PHE A 98 10.06 -2.43 -11.10
N PHE A 99 9.80 -2.34 -12.40
CA PHE A 99 10.73 -1.72 -13.34
C PHE A 99 10.98 -0.26 -13.02
N PHE A 100 9.91 0.50 -12.77
CA PHE A 100 9.98 1.89 -12.38
C PHE A 100 10.69 2.07 -11.03
N PHE A 101 10.29 1.31 -10.01
CA PHE A 101 10.87 1.37 -8.67
C PHE A 101 12.35 1.02 -8.67
N TYR A 102 12.74 -0.01 -9.40
CA TYR A 102 14.14 -0.39 -9.58
C TYR A 102 14.96 0.73 -10.24
N ARG A 103 14.40 1.38 -11.25
CA ARG A 103 15.03 2.54 -11.90
C ARG A 103 15.22 3.70 -10.93
N CYS A 104 14.20 4.05 -10.17
CA CYS A 104 14.30 5.11 -9.15
C CYS A 104 15.37 4.82 -8.10
N ASN A 105 15.47 3.57 -7.65
CA ASN A 105 16.48 3.18 -6.65
C ASN A 105 17.92 3.29 -7.13
N ARG A 106 18.15 3.44 -8.43
CA ARG A 106 19.49 3.67 -9.03
C ARG A 106 19.81 5.14 -9.24
N GLU A 107 18.87 6.02 -9.00
CA GLU A 107 19.10 7.47 -9.09
C GLU A 107 19.90 7.96 -7.88
N LYS A 108 20.56 9.13 -8.02
CA LYS A 108 21.27 9.78 -6.91
C LYS A 108 20.35 10.13 -5.75
N ASN A 109 19.10 10.44 -6.05
CA ASN A 109 18.07 10.75 -5.08
C ASN A 109 16.80 9.94 -5.39
N PRO A 110 16.70 8.70 -4.89
CA PRO A 110 15.54 7.86 -5.12
C PRO A 110 14.21 8.48 -4.68
N MET A 111 14.21 9.17 -3.54
CA MET A 111 13.02 9.84 -3.01
C MET A 111 12.52 10.94 -3.94
N GLN A 112 13.42 11.71 -4.54
CA GLN A 112 13.05 12.74 -5.51
C GLN A 112 12.48 12.12 -6.79
N CYS A 113 13.02 10.97 -7.23
CA CYS A 113 12.49 10.24 -8.37
C CYS A 113 11.03 9.80 -8.11
N LEU A 114 10.75 9.24 -6.95
CA LEU A 114 9.39 8.85 -6.54
C LEU A 114 8.46 10.05 -6.43
N MET A 115 8.93 11.15 -5.86
CA MET A 115 8.15 12.39 -5.74
C MET A 115 7.79 12.96 -7.12
N ASN A 116 8.75 13.06 -8.02
CA ASN A 116 8.53 13.54 -9.39
C ASN A 116 7.50 12.68 -10.12
N TYR A 117 7.59 11.34 -9.93
CA TYR A 117 6.59 10.45 -10.51
C TYR A 117 5.17 10.79 -10.04
N VAL A 118 4.96 10.94 -8.74
CA VAL A 118 3.65 11.27 -8.16
C VAL A 118 3.12 12.60 -8.68
N LEU A 119 3.97 13.62 -8.76
CA LEU A 119 3.60 14.95 -9.24
C LEU A 119 3.24 14.95 -10.75
N ASP A 120 3.93 14.14 -11.54
CA ASP A 120 3.72 14.04 -12.99
C ASP A 120 2.60 13.04 -13.37
N ASN A 121 2.22 12.13 -12.47
CA ASN A 121 1.26 11.04 -12.73
C ASN A 121 0.13 11.02 -11.70
N LYS A 122 -0.67 12.07 -11.67
CA LYS A 122 -1.72 12.30 -10.66
C LYS A 122 -2.85 11.27 -10.68
N SER A 123 -3.08 10.63 -11.84
CA SER A 123 -4.11 9.60 -12.02
C SER A 123 -3.57 8.17 -11.96
N SER A 124 -2.27 7.99 -11.75
CA SER A 124 -1.65 6.67 -11.67
C SER A 124 -2.12 5.90 -10.44
N VAL A 125 -2.45 4.62 -10.63
CA VAL A 125 -2.77 3.67 -9.54
C VAL A 125 -1.61 3.48 -8.57
N TYR A 126 -0.37 3.72 -9.00
CA TYR A 126 0.81 3.60 -8.15
C TYR A 126 1.02 4.82 -7.24
N SER A 127 0.55 5.99 -7.62
CA SER A 127 0.81 7.23 -6.89
C SER A 127 0.34 7.21 -5.44
N PRO A 128 -0.89 6.79 -5.08
CA PRO A 128 -1.28 6.68 -3.68
C PRO A 128 -0.44 5.69 -2.88
N PHE A 129 -0.06 4.56 -3.49
CA PHE A 129 0.81 3.56 -2.86
C PHE A 129 2.21 4.12 -2.60
N ILE A 130 2.80 4.83 -3.57
CA ILE A 130 4.11 5.47 -3.41
C ILE A 130 4.06 6.49 -2.27
N VAL A 131 3.02 7.31 -2.19
CA VAL A 131 2.88 8.30 -1.11
C VAL A 131 2.77 7.61 0.24
N THR A 132 1.87 6.64 0.41
CA THR A 132 1.68 5.95 1.69
C THR A 132 2.90 5.16 2.14
N SER A 133 3.56 4.48 1.22
CA SER A 133 4.61 3.50 1.56
C SER A 133 6.01 4.09 1.64
N TYR A 134 6.28 5.15 0.90
CA TYR A 134 7.65 5.67 0.76
C TYR A 134 7.80 7.16 1.09
N LEU A 135 6.82 7.99 0.81
CA LEU A 135 6.97 9.44 0.91
C LEU A 135 6.40 10.02 2.22
N ALA A 136 5.27 9.53 2.68
CA ALA A 136 4.53 10.13 3.81
C ALA A 136 5.38 10.42 5.06
N PRO A 137 6.29 9.54 5.51
CA PRO A 137 7.11 9.79 6.71
C PRO A 137 8.05 11.01 6.58
N TYR A 138 8.35 11.43 5.36
CA TYR A 138 9.32 12.48 5.06
C TYR A 138 8.67 13.79 4.60
N LEU A 139 7.32 13.81 4.45
CA LEU A 139 6.60 14.97 3.96
C LEU A 139 6.13 15.86 5.12
N LYS A 140 6.26 17.17 4.92
CA LYS A 140 5.55 18.15 5.75
C LYS A 140 4.05 18.04 5.51
N THR A 141 3.25 18.29 6.52
CA THR A 141 1.78 18.23 6.46
C THR A 141 1.20 19.04 5.29
N SER A 142 1.71 20.24 5.04
CA SER A 142 1.26 21.09 3.93
C SER A 142 1.52 20.45 2.56
N VAL A 143 2.68 19.83 2.36
CA VAL A 143 3.04 19.14 1.11
C VAL A 143 2.20 17.90 0.94
N PHE A 144 1.97 17.15 2.01
CA PHE A 144 1.12 15.98 2.02
C PHE A 144 -0.32 16.31 1.58
N ARG A 145 -0.91 17.38 2.15
CA ARG A 145 -2.24 17.87 1.76
C ARG A 145 -2.30 18.30 0.30
N GLU A 146 -1.27 19.01 -0.19
CA GLU A 146 -1.17 19.43 -1.57
C GLU A 146 -1.16 18.23 -2.52
N ILE A 147 -0.31 17.23 -2.27
CA ILE A 147 -0.26 15.99 -3.06
C ILE A 147 -1.62 15.31 -3.09
N TYR A 148 -2.23 15.09 -1.93
CA TYR A 148 -3.55 14.45 -1.83
C TYR A 148 -4.60 15.18 -2.67
N SER A 149 -4.63 16.52 -2.60
CA SER A 149 -5.60 17.34 -3.35
C SER A 149 -5.41 17.27 -4.87
N THR A 150 -4.21 16.91 -5.34
CA THR A 150 -3.90 16.80 -6.78
C THR A 150 -4.18 15.43 -7.37
N LEU A 151 -4.30 14.38 -6.55
CA LEU A 151 -4.60 13.04 -7.05
C LEU A 151 -5.99 12.99 -7.69
N GLU A 152 -6.09 12.31 -8.83
CA GLU A 152 -7.31 12.28 -9.64
C GLU A 152 -7.50 10.91 -10.34
N GLY A 153 -8.61 10.73 -11.06
CA GLY A 153 -8.85 9.56 -11.90
C GLY A 153 -8.75 8.23 -11.14
N GLU A 154 -8.04 7.27 -11.73
CA GLU A 154 -7.87 5.93 -11.15
C GLU A 154 -7.12 5.91 -9.83
N ALA A 155 -6.27 6.90 -9.55
CA ALA A 155 -5.63 7.03 -8.25
C ALA A 155 -6.64 7.09 -7.09
N LYS A 156 -7.78 7.75 -7.29
CA LYS A 156 -8.84 7.87 -6.28
C LYS A 156 -9.58 6.56 -5.99
N ASN A 157 -9.45 5.58 -6.87
CA ASN A 157 -10.05 4.26 -6.71
C ASN A 157 -9.14 3.27 -5.96
N MET A 158 -7.94 3.69 -5.60
CA MET A 158 -7.02 2.87 -4.82
C MET A 158 -7.32 2.95 -3.32
N TYR A 159 -7.22 1.83 -2.63
CA TYR A 159 -7.39 1.75 -1.16
C TYR A 159 -6.48 2.74 -0.42
N GLN A 160 -5.25 2.93 -0.89
CA GLN A 160 -4.28 3.85 -0.31
C GLN A 160 -4.71 5.31 -0.39
N TYR A 161 -5.50 5.70 -1.40
CA TYR A 161 -6.08 7.04 -1.46
C TYR A 161 -7.01 7.31 -0.26
N ASP A 162 -7.84 6.32 0.11
CA ASP A 162 -8.72 6.44 1.28
C ASP A 162 -7.92 6.51 2.59
N LEU A 163 -6.80 5.77 2.68
CA LEU A 163 -5.88 5.89 3.82
C LEU A 163 -5.28 7.28 3.94
N LEU A 164 -4.86 7.89 2.81
CA LEU A 164 -4.35 9.26 2.80
C LEU A 164 -5.41 10.25 3.28
N GLY A 165 -6.65 10.11 2.83
CA GLY A 165 -7.77 10.95 3.26
C GLY A 165 -8.06 10.84 4.75
N LYS A 166 -8.05 9.63 5.31
CA LYS A 166 -8.19 9.40 6.76
C LYS A 166 -7.06 10.04 7.55
N HIS A 167 -5.84 9.90 7.08
CA HIS A 167 -4.68 10.51 7.73
C HIS A 167 -4.78 12.04 7.77
N ILE A 168 -5.23 12.67 6.69
CA ILE A 168 -5.47 14.13 6.66
C ILE A 168 -6.54 14.53 7.68
N LEU A 169 -7.64 13.78 7.79
CA LEU A 169 -8.67 14.06 8.79
C LEU A 169 -8.16 13.95 10.23
N GLU A 170 -7.24 13.03 10.50
CA GLU A 170 -6.58 12.91 11.80
C GLU A 170 -5.69 14.10 12.08
N LEU A 171 -4.87 14.53 11.11
CA LEU A 171 -4.04 15.74 11.22
C LEU A 171 -4.87 16.99 11.47
N ASP A 172 -6.02 17.15 10.80
CA ASP A 172 -6.94 18.27 11.02
C ASP A 172 -7.49 18.30 12.45
N LYS A 173 -7.82 17.14 13.02
CA LYS A 173 -8.27 17.03 14.41
C LYS A 173 -7.16 17.41 15.40
N GLU A 174 -5.95 16.95 15.16
CA GLU A 174 -4.79 17.26 16.00
C GLU A 174 -4.48 18.76 15.96
N GLU A 175 -4.52 19.40 14.79
CA GLU A 175 -4.33 20.84 14.65
C GLU A 175 -5.41 21.62 15.39
N GLN A 176 -6.69 21.24 15.28
CA GLN A 176 -7.79 21.87 16.02
C GLN A 176 -7.66 21.73 17.54
N VAL A 177 -7.23 20.56 18.02
CA VAL A 177 -6.94 20.34 19.45
C VAL A 177 -5.74 21.20 19.86
N GLY A 178 -4.69 21.22 19.07
CA GLY A 178 -3.51 22.06 19.31
C GLY A 178 -3.84 23.56 19.36
N GLU A 179 -4.72 24.06 18.50
CA GLU A 179 -5.21 25.44 18.53
C GLU A 179 -6.05 25.73 19.78
N LYS A 180 -6.96 24.83 20.15
CA LYS A 180 -7.76 24.97 21.37
C LYS A 180 -6.87 24.97 22.62
N ILE A 181 -5.89 24.10 22.70
CA ILE A 181 -4.92 24.06 23.79
C ILE A 181 -4.08 25.33 23.81
N ARG A 182 -3.63 25.80 22.66
CA ARG A 182 -2.85 27.04 22.54
C ARG A 182 -3.64 28.27 22.98
N ASN A 183 -4.90 28.37 22.56
CA ASN A 183 -5.79 29.45 22.98
C ASN A 183 -6.12 29.36 24.49
N PHE A 184 -6.32 28.15 25.00
CA PHE A 184 -6.53 27.92 26.43
C PHE A 184 -5.28 28.24 27.26
N THR A 185 -4.09 27.97 26.73
CA THR A 185 -2.81 28.24 27.39
C THR A 185 -2.43 29.72 27.32
N LEU A 186 -2.82 30.45 26.26
CA LEU A 186 -2.65 31.89 26.14
C LEU A 186 -3.52 32.65 27.16
N GLU A 187 -4.65 32.11 27.55
CA GLU A 187 -5.49 32.65 28.62
C GLU A 187 -4.95 32.35 30.03
N ASN A 188 -4.14 31.30 30.20
CA ASN A 188 -3.68 30.79 31.49
C ASN A 188 -2.15 30.71 31.69
N THR A 189 -1.38 31.60 31.04
CA THR A 189 0.07 31.82 31.26
C THR A 189 0.98 30.66 31.67
N LYS A 190 2.02 30.44 30.85
CA LYS A 190 3.37 29.91 31.14
C LYS A 190 3.55 28.39 31.25
N SER A 191 4.37 27.98 30.31
CA SER A 191 5.39 26.91 30.29
C SER A 191 4.96 25.47 30.08
N ALA A 192 5.59 24.90 29.13
CA ALA A 192 6.43 23.71 29.01
C ALA A 192 6.17 22.88 27.77
N HIS A 193 7.28 22.63 27.10
CA HIS A 193 7.49 21.69 25.98
C HIS A 193 6.92 20.29 26.22
N ASN A 194 6.37 19.63 25.19
CA ASN A 194 6.84 18.29 24.88
C ASN A 194 6.44 17.77 23.50
N THR A 195 7.36 17.10 22.92
CA THR A 195 7.42 16.32 21.68
C THR A 195 6.48 15.12 21.68
N SER A 196 5.75 14.88 20.59
CA SER A 196 5.04 13.63 20.37
C SER A 196 5.64 12.82 19.23
N VAL A 197 5.78 11.53 19.49
CA VAL A 197 6.37 10.49 18.66
C VAL A 197 5.30 9.89 17.75
N PHE A 198 5.62 9.75 16.48
CA PHE A 198 4.81 9.02 15.51
C PHE A 198 4.95 7.51 15.71
N GLY A 199 3.82 6.84 15.93
CA GLY A 199 3.72 5.40 15.83
C GLY A 199 3.40 4.99 14.39
N GLY A 200 4.20 4.08 13.86
CA GLY A 200 4.08 3.62 12.49
C GLY A 200 2.79 2.82 12.23
N ILE A 201 2.26 2.99 11.04
CA ILE A 201 1.25 2.11 10.47
C ILE A 201 1.94 1.35 9.33
N LEU A 202 2.13 0.05 9.55
CA LEU A 202 2.34 -0.94 8.51
C LEU A 202 1.00 -1.43 8.02
#